data_c772fbcdec190796590f73740d58df7e
#
_entry.id   c772fbcdec190796590f73740d58df7e
#
_cell.length_a   1.000
_cell.length_b   1.000
_cell.length_c   1.000
_cell.angle_alpha   90.00
_cell.angle_beta   90.00
_cell.angle_gamma   90.00
#
_symmetry.space_group_name_H-M   'P 1'
#
loop_
_entity.id
_entity.type
_entity.pdbx_description
1 polymer ?
#
loop_
_entity_poly.entity_id
_entity_poly.type
_entity_poly.pdbx_seq_one_letter_code
_entity_poly.pdbx_strand_id
1 'polypeptide(L)'
;MEQSSEVGSNLGSWDHKRDGSVRSGIKLSRAITISANFTQNLSTTRNSTGLEQMSMTRDYVAYGELLNEGLPFPGWSFRLTGLEKWPIIKRFAKSASMEHSFSGKETRSWQFEDGSPEQMNFFSFGTFASEYKDNERSSRINQNFSPLIGLNLTLKKNISLTFRNNMSKSLDETPTGLTIQNDNSYTSTGTYTHRGGMNIPVPFYGTLNLNNTISFTLNFDLNESREERSGDKINLEVGSFSESWKTGLRMSYQFSTKVSGGVRYEYRESDTRTTGKKVDRDFGFDVNLAISG
;
A
#
# COMPACT_ATOMS: atom_id res chain seq x y z
N MET A 1 2.04 -27.80 -65.00
CA MET A 1 2.91 -27.49 -63.85
C MET A 1 2.38 -26.21 -63.21
N GLU A 2 1.49 -26.36 -62.24
CA GLU A 2 1.00 -25.22 -61.43
C GLU A 2 1.92 -25.08 -60.21
N GLN A 3 2.67 -24.01 -60.17
CA GLN A 3 3.37 -23.61 -58.94
C GLN A 3 2.33 -22.97 -58.01
N SER A 4 1.92 -23.72 -56.99
CA SER A 4 1.25 -23.14 -55.84
C SER A 4 2.29 -22.35 -55.04
N SER A 5 2.22 -21.03 -55.17
CA SER A 5 2.91 -20.13 -54.25
C SER A 5 2.23 -20.22 -52.89
N GLU A 6 2.77 -21.04 -52.00
CA GLU A 6 2.53 -20.88 -50.57
C GLU A 6 3.10 -19.52 -50.15
N VAL A 7 2.23 -18.52 -50.11
CA VAL A 7 2.51 -17.30 -49.41
C VAL A 7 2.50 -17.67 -47.93
N GLY A 8 3.66 -18.07 -47.42
CA GLY A 8 3.88 -18.20 -46.00
C GLY A 8 3.62 -16.86 -45.33
N SER A 9 2.45 -16.70 -44.76
CA SER A 9 2.13 -15.57 -43.91
C SER A 9 2.98 -15.70 -42.63
N ASN A 10 4.22 -15.25 -42.72
CA ASN A 10 4.98 -14.87 -41.53
C ASN A 10 4.27 -13.65 -40.90
N LEU A 11 3.16 -13.90 -40.23
CA LEU A 11 2.55 -12.95 -39.35
C LEU A 11 3.55 -12.75 -38.22
N GLY A 12 4.29 -11.65 -38.27
CA GLY A 12 5.19 -11.24 -37.24
C GLY A 12 4.45 -11.10 -35.89
N SER A 13 5.18 -10.94 -34.82
CA SER A 13 4.60 -10.64 -33.51
C SER A 13 3.75 -9.37 -33.57
N TRP A 14 2.61 -9.37 -32.92
CA TRP A 14 1.76 -8.19 -32.79
C TRP A 14 1.27 -8.03 -31.35
N ASP A 15 0.98 -6.80 -30.97
CA ASP A 15 0.44 -6.41 -29.66
C ASP A 15 -0.76 -5.49 -29.87
N HIS A 16 -1.87 -5.82 -29.24
CA HIS A 16 -3.08 -5.02 -29.26
C HIS A 16 -3.52 -4.68 -27.84
N LYS A 17 -3.63 -3.38 -27.54
CA LYS A 17 -4.05 -2.87 -26.22
C LYS A 17 -5.31 -2.04 -26.34
N ARG A 18 -6.18 -2.20 -25.36
CA ARG A 18 -7.40 -1.40 -25.17
C ARG A 18 -7.47 -0.96 -23.73
N ASP A 19 -7.49 0.33 -23.50
CA ASP A 19 -7.52 0.93 -22.19
C ASP A 19 -8.80 1.75 -22.02
N GLY A 20 -9.45 1.57 -20.88
CA GLY A 20 -10.62 2.35 -20.47
C GLY A 20 -10.43 2.88 -19.06
N SER A 21 -10.73 4.15 -18.82
CA SER A 21 -10.71 4.73 -17.49
C SER A 21 -11.82 5.73 -17.28
N VAL A 22 -12.42 5.69 -16.08
CA VAL A 22 -13.40 6.67 -15.63
C VAL A 22 -12.97 7.18 -14.27
N ARG A 23 -12.87 8.50 -14.13
CA ARG A 23 -12.51 9.15 -12.88
C ARG A 23 -13.58 10.15 -12.49
N SER A 24 -13.99 10.11 -11.22
CA SER A 24 -14.95 11.04 -10.62
C SER A 24 -14.42 11.56 -9.28
N GLY A 25 -14.73 12.80 -8.96
CA GLY A 25 -14.43 13.39 -7.66
C GLY A 25 -15.54 14.35 -7.25
N ILE A 26 -16.04 14.16 -6.04
CA ILE A 26 -17.13 14.95 -5.47
C ILE A 26 -16.67 15.60 -4.18
N LYS A 27 -16.79 16.94 -4.11
CA LYS A 27 -16.67 17.67 -2.87
C LYS A 27 -18.07 17.92 -2.32
N LEU A 28 -18.51 17.07 -1.38
CA LEU A 28 -19.81 17.22 -0.73
C LEU A 28 -19.87 18.47 0.14
N SER A 29 -18.73 18.89 0.69
CA SER A 29 -18.59 20.14 1.44
C SER A 29 -17.11 20.57 1.43
N ARG A 30 -16.79 21.69 2.10
CA ARG A 30 -15.38 22.09 2.33
C ARG A 30 -14.62 21.06 3.18
N ALA A 31 -15.34 20.23 3.92
CA ALA A 31 -14.78 19.24 4.83
C ALA A 31 -14.69 17.83 4.25
N ILE A 32 -15.52 17.47 3.26
CA ILE A 32 -15.67 16.10 2.76
C ILE A 32 -15.33 16.04 1.28
N THR A 33 -14.32 15.25 0.95
CA THR A 33 -13.94 14.94 -0.43
C THR A 33 -13.99 13.42 -0.62
N ILE A 34 -14.65 12.99 -1.70
CA ILE A 34 -14.72 11.60 -2.14
C ILE A 34 -14.21 11.55 -3.57
N SER A 35 -13.35 10.61 -3.90
CA SER A 35 -12.96 10.33 -5.28
C SER A 35 -13.11 8.85 -5.58
N ALA A 36 -13.45 8.55 -6.83
CA ALA A 36 -13.52 7.20 -7.36
C ALA A 36 -12.80 7.15 -8.72
N ASN A 37 -12.12 6.06 -8.99
CA ASN A 37 -11.42 5.82 -10.24
C ASN A 37 -11.62 4.38 -10.64
N PHE A 38 -12.08 4.16 -11.88
CA PHE A 38 -12.20 2.83 -12.47
C PHE A 38 -11.31 2.74 -13.70
N THR A 39 -10.52 1.67 -13.76
CA THR A 39 -9.67 1.37 -14.91
C THR A 39 -9.89 -0.07 -15.35
N GLN A 40 -9.84 -0.30 -16.64
CA GLN A 40 -9.83 -1.63 -17.25
C GLN A 40 -8.93 -1.63 -18.46
N ASN A 41 -7.98 -2.56 -18.51
CA ASN A 41 -7.02 -2.71 -19.58
C ASN A 41 -7.11 -4.13 -20.12
N LEU A 42 -7.12 -4.24 -21.45
CA LEU A 42 -7.07 -5.48 -22.20
C LEU A 42 -5.83 -5.47 -23.06
N SER A 43 -5.06 -6.55 -23.05
CA SER A 43 -3.90 -6.72 -23.93
C SER A 43 -3.94 -8.10 -24.55
N THR A 44 -3.70 -8.17 -25.86
CA THR A 44 -3.52 -9.42 -26.58
C THR A 44 -2.21 -9.31 -27.34
N THR A 45 -1.33 -10.27 -27.13
CA THR A 45 -0.03 -10.35 -27.80
C THR A 45 0.10 -11.69 -28.51
N ARG A 46 0.66 -11.67 -29.72
CA ARG A 46 1.01 -12.89 -30.46
C ARG A 46 2.50 -12.88 -30.74
N ASN A 47 3.14 -13.99 -30.44
CA ASN A 47 4.55 -14.15 -30.78
C ASN A 47 4.74 -14.77 -32.19
N SER A 48 5.99 -14.81 -32.64
CA SER A 48 6.34 -15.36 -33.97
C SER A 48 6.08 -16.86 -34.10
N THR A 49 5.85 -17.59 -33.01
CA THR A 49 5.50 -19.01 -33.03
C THR A 49 4.00 -19.28 -33.10
N GLY A 50 3.18 -18.23 -33.19
CA GLY A 50 1.73 -18.33 -33.24
C GLY A 50 1.02 -18.37 -31.90
N LEU A 51 1.76 -18.42 -30.79
CA LEU A 51 1.20 -18.42 -29.46
C LEU A 51 0.58 -17.06 -29.13
N GLU A 52 -0.67 -17.07 -28.74
CA GLU A 52 -1.38 -15.85 -28.29
C GLU A 52 -1.52 -15.82 -26.77
N GLN A 53 -1.21 -14.67 -26.19
CA GLN A 53 -1.41 -14.38 -24.79
C GLN A 53 -2.40 -13.23 -24.66
N MET A 54 -3.42 -13.45 -23.88
CA MET A 54 -4.39 -12.43 -23.52
C MET A 54 -4.30 -12.10 -22.04
N SER A 55 -4.35 -10.84 -21.71
CA SER A 55 -4.41 -10.40 -20.31
C SER A 55 -5.45 -9.31 -20.13
N MET A 56 -6.09 -9.33 -18.99
CA MET A 56 -7.00 -8.28 -18.56
C MET A 56 -6.63 -7.86 -17.13
N THR A 57 -6.60 -6.56 -16.93
CA THR A 57 -6.52 -5.96 -15.61
C THR A 57 -7.66 -4.97 -15.44
N ARG A 58 -8.39 -5.07 -14.32
CA ARG A 58 -9.46 -4.12 -13.99
C ARG A 58 -9.50 -3.80 -12.51
N ASP A 59 -10.09 -2.65 -12.20
CA ASP A 59 -10.42 -2.34 -10.80
C ASP A 59 -11.54 -3.27 -10.33
N TYR A 60 -11.38 -3.82 -9.11
CA TYR A 60 -12.17 -4.93 -8.63
C TYR A 60 -12.28 -4.93 -7.11
N VAL A 61 -13.43 -5.29 -6.58
CA VAL A 61 -13.63 -5.57 -5.16
C VAL A 61 -13.91 -7.04 -5.02
N ALA A 62 -13.02 -7.74 -4.31
CA ALA A 62 -13.22 -9.12 -3.96
C ALA A 62 -13.80 -9.23 -2.54
N TYR A 63 -14.57 -10.26 -2.32
CA TYR A 63 -15.13 -10.63 -1.02
C TYR A 63 -15.07 -12.16 -0.88
N GLY A 64 -15.46 -12.65 0.29
CA GLY A 64 -15.33 -14.05 0.62
C GLY A 64 -13.97 -14.40 1.23
N GLU A 65 -13.86 -15.62 1.69
CA GLU A 65 -12.73 -16.08 2.50
C GLU A 65 -11.42 -16.13 1.71
N LEU A 66 -11.49 -16.59 0.47
CA LEU A 66 -10.35 -16.75 -0.43
C LEU A 66 -10.29 -15.68 -1.52
N LEU A 67 -10.97 -14.56 -1.40
CA LEU A 67 -11.11 -13.56 -2.47
C LEU A 67 -11.66 -14.13 -3.79
N ASN A 68 -12.36 -15.27 -3.73
CA ASN A 68 -12.84 -16.01 -4.88
C ASN A 68 -14.12 -15.43 -5.49
N GLU A 69 -14.78 -14.53 -4.80
CA GLU A 69 -15.95 -13.80 -5.24
C GLU A 69 -15.68 -12.31 -5.30
N GLY A 70 -16.36 -11.61 -6.19
CA GLY A 70 -16.20 -10.17 -6.30
C GLY A 70 -16.87 -9.59 -7.53
N LEU A 71 -16.71 -8.29 -7.69
CA LEU A 71 -17.29 -7.54 -8.81
C LEU A 71 -16.34 -6.42 -9.28
N PRO A 72 -16.42 -6.03 -10.56
CA PRO A 72 -15.77 -4.82 -11.05
C PRO A 72 -16.31 -3.61 -10.30
N PHE A 73 -15.42 -2.90 -9.60
CA PHE A 73 -15.80 -1.75 -8.82
C PHE A 73 -14.64 -0.76 -8.74
N PRO A 74 -14.91 0.55 -8.83
CA PRO A 74 -13.86 1.57 -8.76
C PRO A 74 -13.12 1.54 -7.43
N GLY A 75 -11.83 1.81 -7.46
CA GLY A 75 -11.10 2.23 -6.28
C GLY A 75 -11.64 3.58 -5.79
N TRP A 76 -11.60 3.83 -4.47
CA TRP A 76 -12.11 5.07 -3.89
C TRP A 76 -11.17 5.65 -2.83
N SER A 77 -11.29 6.95 -2.62
CA SER A 77 -10.71 7.62 -1.47
C SER A 77 -11.72 8.56 -0.82
N PHE A 78 -11.63 8.64 0.49
CA PHE A 78 -12.43 9.49 1.34
C PHE A 78 -11.52 10.33 2.23
N ARG A 79 -11.73 11.65 2.25
CA ARG A 79 -11.02 12.55 3.15
C ARG A 79 -12.01 13.44 3.86
N LEU A 80 -11.90 13.47 5.19
CA LEU A 80 -12.68 14.30 6.08
C LEU A 80 -11.73 15.24 6.82
N THR A 81 -11.94 16.56 6.67
CA THR A 81 -11.17 17.62 7.33
C THR A 81 -12.09 18.46 8.22
N GLY A 82 -11.51 19.22 9.13
CA GLY A 82 -12.33 20.10 9.98
C GLY A 82 -13.01 19.40 11.14
N LEU A 83 -12.53 18.18 11.51
CA LEU A 83 -13.03 17.44 12.67
C LEU A 83 -12.84 18.20 13.98
N GLU A 84 -11.87 19.14 14.02
CA GLU A 84 -11.66 20.03 15.17
C GLU A 84 -12.85 20.95 15.47
N LYS A 85 -13.81 21.08 14.55
CA LYS A 85 -15.04 21.85 14.77
C LYS A 85 -16.08 21.09 15.61
N TRP A 86 -15.94 19.79 15.73
CA TRP A 86 -16.82 18.95 16.52
C TRP A 86 -16.66 19.24 18.03
N PRO A 87 -17.73 19.28 18.82
CA PRO A 87 -17.71 19.73 20.20
C PRO A 87 -16.67 19.04 21.09
N ILE A 88 -16.49 17.74 20.88
CA ILE A 88 -15.54 16.92 21.64
C ILE A 88 -14.10 17.25 21.22
N ILE A 89 -13.82 17.28 19.93
CA ILE A 89 -12.47 17.45 19.36
C ILE A 89 -11.98 18.89 19.53
N LYS A 90 -12.88 19.88 19.42
CA LYS A 90 -12.60 21.31 19.58
C LYS A 90 -11.94 21.67 20.91
N ARG A 91 -12.16 20.86 21.95
CA ARG A 91 -11.59 21.11 23.28
C ARG A 91 -10.07 20.98 23.28
N PHE A 92 -9.49 20.06 22.50
CA PHE A 92 -8.08 19.72 22.56
C PHE A 92 -7.32 19.85 21.24
N ALA A 93 -8.00 19.79 20.08
CA ALA A 93 -7.35 19.87 18.77
C ALA A 93 -7.46 21.28 18.14
N LYS A 94 -6.41 21.69 17.41
CA LYS A 94 -6.36 22.83 16.50
C LYS A 94 -6.78 22.44 15.09
N SER A 95 -6.40 21.25 14.67
CA SER A 95 -6.81 20.64 13.40
C SER A 95 -6.93 19.14 13.57
N ALA A 96 -7.89 18.56 12.85
CA ALA A 96 -8.09 17.12 12.83
C ALA A 96 -8.63 16.72 11.46
N SER A 97 -8.05 15.63 10.90
CA SER A 97 -8.52 15.05 9.65
C SER A 97 -8.44 13.53 9.69
N MET A 98 -9.33 12.91 8.91
CA MET A 98 -9.36 11.48 8.69
C MET A 98 -9.29 11.19 7.19
N GLU A 99 -8.64 10.11 6.83
CA GLU A 99 -8.55 9.61 5.45
C GLU A 99 -8.74 8.12 5.41
N HIS A 100 -9.32 7.67 4.31
CA HIS A 100 -9.52 6.27 3.97
C HIS A 100 -9.35 6.13 2.47
N SER A 101 -8.69 5.05 2.02
CA SER A 101 -8.51 4.79 0.60
C SER A 101 -8.53 3.29 0.36
N PHE A 102 -9.18 2.90 -0.71
CA PHE A 102 -9.22 1.54 -1.22
C PHE A 102 -8.82 1.51 -2.69
N SER A 103 -8.00 0.54 -3.06
CA SER A 103 -7.75 0.14 -4.43
C SER A 103 -7.75 -1.39 -4.51
N GLY A 104 -8.49 -1.93 -5.42
CA GLY A 104 -8.51 -3.36 -5.69
C GLY A 104 -8.31 -3.60 -7.18
N LYS A 105 -7.58 -4.65 -7.53
CA LYS A 105 -7.33 -5.04 -8.92
C LYS A 105 -7.45 -6.53 -9.09
N GLU A 106 -8.09 -6.93 -10.17
CA GLU A 106 -8.07 -8.27 -10.72
C GLU A 106 -7.26 -8.27 -12.00
N THR A 107 -6.33 -9.20 -12.12
CA THR A 107 -5.55 -9.45 -13.33
C THR A 107 -5.69 -10.92 -13.67
N ARG A 108 -6.10 -11.22 -14.91
CA ARG A 108 -6.16 -12.59 -15.43
C ARG A 108 -5.38 -12.69 -16.71
N SER A 109 -4.78 -13.84 -16.96
CA SER A 109 -4.07 -14.13 -18.20
C SER A 109 -4.47 -15.48 -18.77
N TRP A 110 -4.58 -15.54 -20.09
CA TRP A 110 -4.89 -16.73 -20.87
C TRP A 110 -3.82 -16.96 -21.93
N GLN A 111 -3.68 -18.20 -22.35
CA GLN A 111 -2.78 -18.61 -23.41
C GLN A 111 -3.48 -19.55 -24.37
N PHE A 112 -3.34 -19.27 -25.67
CA PHE A 112 -3.93 -20.05 -26.76
C PHE A 112 -2.83 -20.47 -27.74
N GLU A 113 -2.83 -21.76 -28.13
CA GLU A 113 -1.82 -22.31 -29.04
C GLU A 113 -2.18 -22.07 -30.52
N ASP A 114 -3.47 -22.08 -30.84
CA ASP A 114 -3.98 -21.96 -32.21
C ASP A 114 -4.66 -20.61 -32.54
N GLY A 115 -4.32 -19.58 -31.77
CA GLY A 115 -4.97 -18.27 -31.83
C GLY A 115 -6.15 -18.14 -30.90
N SER A 116 -6.47 -16.90 -30.52
CA SER A 116 -7.61 -16.65 -29.63
C SER A 116 -8.93 -16.79 -30.40
N PRO A 117 -9.93 -17.47 -29.82
CA PRO A 117 -11.18 -17.79 -30.52
C PRO A 117 -12.05 -16.56 -30.79
N GLU A 118 -12.00 -15.55 -29.96
CA GLU A 118 -12.73 -14.28 -30.10
C GLU A 118 -11.96 -13.10 -29.48
N GLN A 119 -12.21 -11.91 -29.99
CA GLN A 119 -11.70 -10.69 -29.36
C GLN A 119 -12.49 -10.39 -28.07
N MET A 120 -11.86 -10.52 -26.93
CA MET A 120 -12.40 -10.07 -25.67
C MET A 120 -12.74 -8.57 -25.74
N ASN A 121 -13.91 -8.20 -25.26
CA ASN A 121 -14.29 -6.80 -25.12
C ASN A 121 -14.57 -6.45 -23.65
N PHE A 122 -14.72 -5.17 -23.34
CA PHE A 122 -14.91 -4.69 -21.97
C PHE A 122 -16.16 -5.27 -21.28
N PHE A 123 -17.17 -5.70 -22.03
CA PHE A 123 -18.45 -6.14 -21.49
C PHE A 123 -18.59 -7.67 -21.43
N SER A 124 -17.88 -8.39 -22.30
CA SER A 124 -17.98 -9.87 -22.39
C SER A 124 -17.03 -10.62 -21.47
N PHE A 125 -16.31 -9.92 -20.60
CA PHE A 125 -15.27 -10.51 -19.75
C PHE A 125 -15.75 -11.70 -18.91
N GLY A 126 -16.90 -11.58 -18.24
CA GLY A 126 -17.40 -12.65 -17.38
C GLY A 126 -17.70 -13.94 -18.14
N THR A 127 -18.30 -13.83 -19.32
CA THR A 127 -18.57 -14.94 -20.22
C THR A 127 -17.28 -15.55 -20.73
N PHE A 128 -16.35 -14.71 -21.21
CA PHE A 128 -15.04 -15.15 -21.72
C PHE A 128 -14.24 -15.91 -20.64
N ALA A 129 -14.14 -15.38 -19.42
CA ALA A 129 -13.41 -16.03 -18.34
C ALA A 129 -13.99 -17.38 -17.94
N SER A 130 -15.32 -17.53 -18.02
CA SER A 130 -16.00 -18.78 -17.75
C SER A 130 -15.81 -19.81 -18.87
N GLU A 131 -15.88 -19.37 -20.12
CA GLU A 131 -15.77 -20.22 -21.30
C GLU A 131 -14.35 -20.75 -21.52
N TYR A 132 -13.32 -19.90 -21.29
CA TYR A 132 -11.92 -20.25 -21.52
C TYR A 132 -11.13 -20.48 -20.22
N LYS A 133 -11.77 -21.08 -19.22
CA LYS A 133 -11.13 -21.38 -17.91
C LYS A 133 -9.92 -22.30 -18.04
N ASP A 134 -9.96 -23.26 -18.96
CA ASP A 134 -8.85 -24.20 -19.16
C ASP A 134 -7.61 -23.55 -19.82
N ASN A 135 -7.80 -22.43 -20.47
CA ASN A 135 -6.73 -21.62 -21.04
C ASN A 135 -6.14 -20.62 -20.06
N GLU A 136 -6.75 -20.45 -18.89
CA GLU A 136 -6.29 -19.51 -17.87
C GLU A 136 -4.96 -19.96 -17.27
N ARG A 137 -3.98 -19.07 -17.29
CA ARG A 137 -2.61 -19.31 -16.78
C ARG A 137 -2.39 -18.68 -15.43
N SER A 138 -3.05 -17.58 -15.15
CA SER A 138 -3.00 -16.95 -13.82
C SER A 138 -4.22 -16.10 -13.57
N SER A 139 -4.65 -16.09 -12.32
CA SER A 139 -5.59 -15.13 -11.76
C SER A 139 -4.95 -14.48 -10.54
N ARG A 140 -4.82 -13.18 -10.56
CA ARG A 140 -4.29 -12.41 -9.43
C ARG A 140 -5.30 -11.37 -9.00
N ILE A 141 -5.60 -11.35 -7.71
CA ILE A 141 -6.46 -10.36 -7.08
C ILE A 141 -5.66 -9.66 -5.99
N ASN A 142 -5.61 -8.34 -6.04
CA ASN A 142 -4.97 -7.52 -5.02
C ASN A 142 -5.98 -6.53 -4.47
N GLN A 143 -6.06 -6.44 -3.16
CA GLN A 143 -6.83 -5.42 -2.44
C GLN A 143 -5.91 -4.67 -1.51
N ASN A 144 -5.99 -3.35 -1.54
CA ASN A 144 -5.14 -2.49 -0.75
C ASN A 144 -5.94 -1.34 -0.15
N PHE A 145 -5.94 -1.26 1.17
CA PHE A 145 -6.40 -0.11 1.93
C PHE A 145 -5.18 0.70 2.38
N SER A 146 -4.96 1.84 1.77
CA SER A 146 -3.79 2.68 2.05
C SER A 146 -4.17 4.17 2.15
N PRO A 147 -4.62 4.61 3.36
CA PRO A 147 -4.85 3.82 4.57
C PRO A 147 -6.26 3.20 4.65
N LEU A 148 -6.43 2.14 5.46
CA LEU A 148 -7.73 1.72 5.95
C LEU A 148 -8.32 2.79 6.90
N ILE A 149 -7.49 3.29 7.81
CA ILE A 149 -7.78 4.45 8.67
C ILE A 149 -6.52 5.28 8.80
N GLY A 150 -6.57 6.52 8.38
CA GLY A 150 -5.54 7.53 8.62
C GLY A 150 -6.10 8.68 9.44
N LEU A 151 -5.43 9.05 10.52
CA LEU A 151 -5.79 10.15 11.40
C LEU A 151 -4.61 11.11 11.52
N ASN A 152 -4.88 12.40 11.35
CA ASN A 152 -3.90 13.45 11.60
C ASN A 152 -4.52 14.46 12.57
N LEU A 153 -3.87 14.67 13.70
CA LEU A 153 -4.31 15.54 14.78
C LEU A 153 -3.22 16.54 15.13
N THR A 154 -3.54 17.83 15.18
CA THR A 154 -2.67 18.84 15.77
C THR A 154 -3.36 19.38 17.03
N LEU A 155 -2.77 19.13 18.18
CA LEU A 155 -3.32 19.53 19.46
C LEU A 155 -2.90 20.96 19.84
N LYS A 156 -3.59 21.54 20.82
CA LYS A 156 -3.38 22.95 21.24
C LYS A 156 -2.02 23.23 21.88
N LYS A 157 -1.35 22.21 22.43
CA LYS A 157 -0.07 22.33 23.14
C LYS A 157 1.15 21.97 22.27
N ASN A 158 1.12 22.29 20.97
CA ASN A 158 2.19 21.98 20.01
C ASN A 158 2.53 20.48 19.93
N ILE A 159 1.52 19.65 20.07
CA ILE A 159 1.60 18.20 19.89
C ILE A 159 0.94 17.87 18.54
N SER A 160 1.61 17.13 17.69
CA SER A 160 1.04 16.51 16.49
C SER A 160 1.01 15.01 16.66
N LEU A 161 -0.08 14.39 16.26
CA LEU A 161 -0.27 12.94 16.27
C LEU A 161 -0.72 12.50 14.89
N THR A 162 -0.07 11.49 14.37
CA THR A 162 -0.46 10.81 13.13
C THR A 162 -0.66 9.33 13.46
N PHE A 163 -1.70 8.75 12.93
CA PHE A 163 -1.94 7.32 12.98
C PHE A 163 -2.36 6.84 11.60
N ARG A 164 -1.80 5.73 11.14
CA ARG A 164 -2.18 5.05 9.90
C ARG A 164 -2.22 3.55 10.10
N ASN A 165 -3.28 2.94 9.63
CA ASN A 165 -3.37 1.51 9.43
C ASN A 165 -3.51 1.25 7.93
N ASN A 166 -2.57 0.50 7.37
CA ASN A 166 -2.68 0.01 5.99
C ASN A 166 -2.88 -1.50 6.03
N MET A 167 -3.66 -1.99 5.11
CA MET A 167 -3.96 -3.41 4.98
C MET A 167 -3.93 -3.78 3.51
N SER A 168 -3.22 -4.85 3.16
CA SER A 168 -3.31 -5.45 1.84
C SER A 168 -3.59 -6.94 1.92
N LYS A 169 -4.32 -7.43 0.95
CA LYS A 169 -4.57 -8.86 0.75
C LYS A 169 -4.43 -9.16 -0.73
N SER A 170 -3.65 -10.19 -1.06
CA SER A 170 -3.52 -10.67 -2.43
C SER A 170 -3.76 -12.15 -2.52
N LEU A 171 -4.32 -12.54 -3.64
CA LEU A 171 -4.47 -13.92 -4.07
C LEU A 171 -3.77 -14.05 -5.41
N ASP A 172 -2.96 -15.10 -5.56
CA ASP A 172 -2.30 -15.47 -6.81
C ASP A 172 -2.61 -16.93 -7.09
N GLU A 173 -3.42 -17.17 -8.10
CA GLU A 173 -3.85 -18.48 -8.53
C GLU A 173 -3.22 -18.83 -9.87
N THR A 174 -2.60 -20.01 -9.93
CA THR A 174 -2.01 -20.60 -11.13
C THR A 174 -2.62 -22.00 -11.35
N PRO A 175 -2.39 -22.66 -12.50
CA PRO A 175 -2.80 -24.05 -12.68
C PRO A 175 -2.28 -25.00 -11.60
N THR A 176 -1.10 -24.71 -11.03
CA THR A 176 -0.38 -25.58 -10.10
C THR A 176 -0.52 -25.21 -8.64
N GLY A 177 -1.24 -24.14 -8.30
CA GLY A 177 -1.39 -23.79 -6.90
C GLY A 177 -2.01 -22.41 -6.65
N LEU A 178 -2.16 -22.11 -5.39
CA LEU A 178 -2.75 -20.91 -4.84
C LEU A 178 -1.82 -20.31 -3.78
N THR A 179 -1.61 -19.02 -3.83
CA THR A 179 -0.91 -18.26 -2.77
C THR A 179 -1.78 -17.12 -2.32
N ILE A 180 -1.95 -16.98 -1.00
CA ILE A 180 -2.63 -15.85 -0.37
C ILE A 180 -1.61 -15.13 0.50
N GLN A 181 -1.51 -13.82 0.33
CA GLN A 181 -0.69 -12.97 1.19
C GLN A 181 -1.55 -11.93 1.86
N ASN A 182 -1.39 -11.79 3.17
CA ASN A 182 -2.03 -10.78 4.00
C ASN A 182 -0.95 -9.94 4.66
N ASP A 183 -0.99 -8.63 4.43
CA ASP A 183 -0.07 -7.67 5.05
C ASP A 183 -0.88 -6.64 5.83
N ASN A 184 -0.41 -6.32 7.01
CA ASN A 184 -1.02 -5.34 7.90
C ASN A 184 0.06 -4.44 8.48
N SER A 185 -0.13 -3.14 8.44
CA SER A 185 0.82 -2.20 9.03
C SER A 185 0.11 -1.11 9.81
N TYR A 186 0.64 -0.84 10.99
CA TYR A 186 0.19 0.24 11.88
C TYR A 186 1.37 1.16 12.12
N THR A 187 1.21 2.43 11.80
CA THR A 187 2.21 3.45 12.07
C THR A 187 1.61 4.56 12.92
N SER A 188 2.33 4.98 13.93
CA SER A 188 1.95 6.10 14.77
C SER A 188 3.14 7.00 15.02
N THR A 189 2.94 8.30 14.87
CA THR A 189 3.96 9.30 15.17
C THR A 189 3.36 10.37 16.07
N GLY A 190 4.02 10.60 17.19
CA GLY A 190 3.72 11.69 18.11
C GLY A 190 4.89 12.67 18.15
N THR A 191 4.65 13.95 17.89
CA THR A 191 5.67 15.00 17.99
C THR A 191 5.22 16.07 18.97
N TYR A 192 6.06 16.38 19.95
CA TYR A 192 5.89 17.53 20.84
C TYR A 192 7.01 18.53 20.60
N THR A 193 6.66 19.77 20.36
CA THR A 193 7.61 20.88 20.15
C THR A 193 7.46 21.91 21.25
N HIS A 194 8.51 22.09 22.05
CA HIS A 194 8.60 23.11 23.07
C HIS A 194 9.40 24.31 22.56
N ARG A 195 8.80 25.50 22.63
CA ARG A 195 9.42 26.78 22.27
C ARG A 195 9.65 27.60 23.53
N GLY A 196 10.76 28.31 23.63
CA GLY A 196 11.01 29.20 24.75
C GLY A 196 11.93 28.65 25.83
N GLY A 197 12.65 27.58 25.50
CA GLY A 197 13.65 27.02 26.41
C GLY A 197 13.09 25.99 27.40
N MET A 198 13.95 25.07 27.83
CA MET A 198 13.63 24.02 28.78
C MET A 198 14.84 23.74 29.69
N ASN A 199 14.57 23.56 30.96
CA ASN A 199 15.58 23.12 31.92
C ASN A 199 15.45 21.61 32.13
N ILE A 200 16.49 20.87 31.73
CA ILE A 200 16.51 19.40 31.86
C ILE A 200 17.45 19.02 32.98
N PRO A 201 16.97 18.38 34.05
CA PRO A 201 17.84 17.82 35.08
C PRO A 201 18.63 16.64 34.49
N VAL A 202 19.96 16.72 34.50
CA VAL A 202 20.85 15.65 34.03
C VAL A 202 21.49 15.00 35.25
N PRO A 203 21.31 13.70 35.48
CA PRO A 203 21.97 12.98 36.56
C PRO A 203 23.48 13.20 36.53
N PHE A 204 24.07 13.49 37.66
CA PHE A 204 25.52 13.75 37.87
C PHE A 204 26.09 15.03 37.26
N TYR A 205 25.32 15.76 36.45
CA TYR A 205 25.78 17.00 35.79
C TYR A 205 25.06 18.26 36.26
N GLY A 206 23.89 18.13 36.89
CA GLY A 206 23.06 19.26 37.32
C GLY A 206 21.93 19.58 36.33
N THR A 207 21.67 20.86 36.06
CA THR A 207 20.58 21.29 35.16
C THR A 207 21.15 21.85 33.88
N LEU A 208 20.76 21.25 32.74
CA LEU A 208 21.05 21.72 31.41
C LEU A 208 19.97 22.72 30.97
N ASN A 209 20.35 23.99 30.74
CA ASN A 209 19.45 25.04 30.30
C ASN A 209 19.44 25.11 28.76
N LEU A 210 18.36 24.68 28.15
CA LEU A 210 18.15 24.73 26.70
C LEU A 210 17.27 25.95 26.36
N ASN A 211 17.83 26.99 25.77
CA ASN A 211 17.13 28.27 25.52
C ASN A 211 16.33 28.30 24.22
N ASN A 212 16.58 27.37 23.31
CA ASN A 212 15.96 27.32 21.99
C ASN A 212 14.88 26.21 21.88
N THR A 213 14.36 26.04 20.70
CA THR A 213 13.34 25.05 20.41
C THR A 213 13.88 23.62 20.61
N ILE A 214 13.14 22.80 21.34
CA ILE A 214 13.36 21.37 21.46
C ILE A 214 12.13 20.61 20.95
N SER A 215 12.37 19.53 20.23
CA SER A 215 11.32 18.65 19.71
C SER A 215 11.56 17.21 20.15
N PHE A 216 10.51 16.56 20.58
CA PHE A 216 10.47 15.13 20.92
C PHE A 216 9.56 14.43 19.92
N THR A 217 10.05 13.39 19.27
CA THR A 217 9.28 12.57 18.34
C THR A 217 9.30 11.13 18.83
N LEU A 218 8.11 10.57 19.02
CA LEU A 218 7.90 9.15 19.32
C LEU A 218 7.29 8.49 18.09
N ASN A 219 7.90 7.45 17.60
CA ASN A 219 7.41 6.63 16.49
C ASN A 219 7.10 5.23 17.02
N PHE A 220 6.04 4.67 16.50
CA PHE A 220 5.66 3.28 16.70
C PHE A 220 5.21 2.70 15.35
N ASP A 221 5.82 1.58 14.97
CA ASP A 221 5.51 0.84 13.75
C ASP A 221 5.29 -0.62 14.12
N LEU A 222 4.20 -1.21 13.64
CA LEU A 222 3.91 -2.64 13.70
C LEU A 222 3.61 -3.12 12.29
N ASN A 223 4.30 -4.17 11.84
CA ASN A 223 4.09 -4.78 10.54
C ASN A 223 3.91 -6.28 10.72
N GLU A 224 2.87 -6.79 10.11
CA GLU A 224 2.53 -8.21 10.08
C GLU A 224 2.39 -8.62 8.61
N SER A 225 3.03 -9.72 8.23
CA SER A 225 2.92 -10.33 6.91
C SER A 225 2.75 -11.83 7.07
N ARG A 226 1.77 -12.39 6.40
CA ARG A 226 1.49 -13.83 6.39
C ARG A 226 1.19 -14.28 4.99
N GLU A 227 1.90 -15.29 4.56
CA GLU A 227 1.71 -15.98 3.30
C GLU A 227 1.23 -17.40 3.55
N GLU A 228 0.19 -17.79 2.85
CA GLU A 228 -0.37 -19.15 2.85
C GLU A 228 -0.34 -19.69 1.41
N ARG A 229 0.01 -20.96 1.27
CA ARG A 229 0.14 -21.62 -0.03
C ARG A 229 -0.64 -22.92 -0.04
N SER A 230 -1.14 -23.29 -1.21
CA SER A 230 -1.76 -24.58 -1.45
C SER A 230 -1.39 -25.09 -2.84
N GLY A 231 -0.90 -26.33 -2.95
CA GLY A 231 -0.65 -26.98 -4.22
C GLY A 231 -1.92 -27.60 -4.83
N ASP A 232 -2.90 -27.95 -4.00
CA ASP A 232 -4.18 -28.55 -4.42
C ASP A 232 -5.34 -27.55 -4.47
N LYS A 233 -5.07 -26.28 -4.14
CA LYS A 233 -6.05 -25.16 -4.04
C LYS A 233 -7.13 -25.34 -2.97
N ILE A 234 -7.01 -26.35 -2.12
CA ILE A 234 -7.97 -26.68 -1.07
C ILE A 234 -7.33 -26.54 0.30
N ASN A 235 -6.15 -27.14 0.49
CA ASN A 235 -5.47 -27.15 1.77
C ASN A 235 -4.42 -26.03 1.83
N LEU A 236 -4.71 -24.95 2.55
CA LEU A 236 -3.79 -23.84 2.76
C LEU A 236 -2.81 -24.16 3.89
N GLU A 237 -1.54 -24.05 3.61
CA GLU A 237 -0.46 -24.16 4.59
C GLU A 237 0.27 -22.83 4.73
N VAL A 238 0.69 -22.50 5.95
CA VAL A 238 1.49 -21.31 6.19
C VAL A 238 2.84 -21.47 5.51
N GLY A 239 3.06 -20.72 4.43
CA GLY A 239 4.32 -20.63 3.70
C GLY A 239 5.36 -19.83 4.46
N SER A 240 5.02 -18.58 4.82
CA SER A 240 5.87 -17.71 5.61
C SER A 240 5.04 -16.81 6.53
N PHE A 241 5.66 -16.34 7.59
CA PHE A 241 5.16 -15.24 8.40
C PHE A 241 6.31 -14.33 8.82
N SER A 242 6.00 -13.07 9.00
CA SER A 242 6.90 -12.07 9.56
C SER A 242 6.08 -11.08 10.38
N GLU A 243 6.46 -10.92 11.61
CA GLU A 243 5.94 -9.89 12.51
C GLU A 243 7.10 -9.02 12.97
N SER A 244 6.94 -7.71 12.92
CA SER A 244 7.95 -6.80 13.43
C SER A 244 7.29 -5.59 14.05
N TRP A 245 7.78 -5.19 15.20
CA TRP A 245 7.42 -3.91 15.78
C TRP A 245 8.67 -3.10 16.13
N LYS A 246 8.51 -1.81 16.04
CA LYS A 246 9.56 -0.85 16.25
C LYS A 246 9.02 0.34 17.03
N THR A 247 9.76 0.78 18.02
CA THR A 247 9.51 2.06 18.70
C THR A 247 10.78 2.88 18.71
N GLY A 248 10.64 4.17 18.43
CA GLY A 248 11.76 5.09 18.36
C GLY A 248 11.45 6.40 19.06
N LEU A 249 12.34 6.85 19.91
CA LEU A 249 12.30 8.18 20.52
C LEU A 249 13.43 9.02 19.94
N ARG A 250 13.10 10.20 19.42
CA ARG A 250 14.07 11.17 18.95
C ARG A 250 13.85 12.48 19.70
N MET A 251 14.92 13.04 20.22
CA MET A 251 14.98 14.41 20.72
C MET A 251 15.86 15.22 19.78
N SER A 252 15.36 16.35 19.31
CA SER A 252 16.16 17.29 18.49
C SER A 252 16.16 18.68 19.12
N TYR A 253 17.31 19.33 19.10
CA TYR A 253 17.51 20.65 19.67
C TYR A 253 18.20 21.55 18.64
N GLN A 254 17.72 22.78 18.54
CA GLN A 254 18.29 23.80 17.67
C GLN A 254 19.24 24.70 18.46
N PHE A 255 20.55 24.51 18.29
CA PHE A 255 21.57 25.29 18.98
C PHE A 255 21.62 26.75 18.45
N SER A 256 21.47 26.91 17.15
CA SER A 256 21.39 28.19 16.47
C SER A 256 20.60 28.09 15.18
N THR A 257 20.43 29.17 14.43
CA THR A 257 19.80 29.15 13.10
C THR A 257 20.51 28.25 12.09
N LYS A 258 21.80 27.94 12.33
CA LYS A 258 22.64 27.15 11.45
C LYS A 258 23.02 25.78 12.01
N VAL A 259 22.82 25.54 13.30
CA VAL A 259 23.28 24.32 13.97
C VAL A 259 22.12 23.65 14.69
N SER A 260 21.88 22.41 14.40
CA SER A 260 20.95 21.55 15.14
C SER A 260 21.58 20.21 15.45
N GLY A 261 21.12 19.54 16.48
CA GLY A 261 21.54 18.21 16.82
C GLY A 261 20.42 17.41 17.45
N GLY A 262 20.61 16.11 17.52
CA GLY A 262 19.61 15.22 18.08
C GLY A 262 20.20 13.96 18.67
N VAL A 263 19.39 13.36 19.52
CA VAL A 263 19.62 12.04 20.11
C VAL A 263 18.47 11.16 19.73
N ARG A 264 18.75 9.94 19.33
CA ARG A 264 17.74 8.94 19.02
C ARG A 264 18.00 7.64 19.76
N TYR A 265 16.94 7.00 20.14
CA TYR A 265 16.92 5.62 20.61
C TYR A 265 15.86 4.87 19.83
N GLU A 266 16.20 3.70 19.34
CA GLU A 266 15.31 2.82 18.59
C GLU A 266 15.38 1.41 19.17
N TYR A 267 14.23 0.82 19.38
CA TYR A 267 14.05 -0.58 19.72
C TYR A 267 13.27 -1.24 18.62
N ARG A 268 13.77 -2.35 18.12
CA ARG A 268 13.10 -3.19 17.12
C ARG A 268 13.09 -4.63 17.56
N GLU A 269 11.94 -5.26 17.42
CA GLU A 269 11.77 -6.69 17.58
C GLU A 269 11.15 -7.24 16.30
N SER A 270 11.66 -8.35 15.82
CA SER A 270 11.10 -9.06 14.65
C SER A 270 11.06 -10.55 14.95
N ASP A 271 10.01 -11.20 14.47
CA ASP A 271 9.83 -12.64 14.49
C ASP A 271 9.48 -13.12 13.07
N THR A 272 10.24 -14.08 12.58
CA THR A 272 10.00 -14.68 11.27
C THR A 272 10.08 -16.18 11.35
N ARG A 273 9.40 -16.87 10.46
CA ARG A 273 9.43 -18.34 10.39
C ARG A 273 10.85 -18.90 10.23
N THR A 274 11.72 -18.18 9.52
CA THR A 274 13.05 -18.66 9.14
C THR A 274 14.11 -18.38 10.19
N THR A 275 14.09 -17.17 10.79
CA THR A 275 15.16 -16.71 11.70
C THR A 275 14.71 -16.67 13.16
N GLY A 276 13.41 -16.88 13.42
CA GLY A 276 12.84 -16.73 14.74
C GLY A 276 12.90 -15.28 15.25
N LYS A 277 12.84 -15.13 16.55
CA LYS A 277 12.78 -13.84 17.22
C LYS A 277 14.16 -13.17 17.31
N LYS A 278 14.23 -11.92 16.85
CA LYS A 278 15.41 -11.06 16.89
C LYS A 278 15.07 -9.73 17.54
N VAL A 279 15.98 -9.21 18.36
CA VAL A 279 15.86 -7.91 19.01
C VAL A 279 17.07 -7.06 18.66
N ASP A 280 16.82 -5.86 18.15
CA ASP A 280 17.84 -4.86 17.86
C ASP A 280 17.58 -3.59 18.67
N ARG A 281 18.66 -2.96 19.14
CA ARG A 281 18.63 -1.67 19.86
C ARG A 281 19.65 -0.76 19.25
N ASP A 282 19.23 0.43 18.85
CA ASP A 282 20.12 1.43 18.28
C ASP A 282 20.06 2.72 19.12
N PHE A 283 21.22 3.27 19.41
CA PHE A 283 21.35 4.57 20.01
C PHE A 283 22.27 5.43 19.15
N GLY A 284 21.82 6.62 18.79
CA GLY A 284 22.57 7.51 17.92
C GLY A 284 22.42 8.97 18.28
N PHE A 285 23.37 9.77 17.84
CA PHE A 285 23.29 11.22 17.88
C PHE A 285 23.72 11.79 16.54
N ASP A 286 23.15 12.92 16.20
CA ASP A 286 23.43 13.64 14.96
C ASP A 286 23.65 15.11 15.22
N VAL A 287 24.50 15.74 14.40
CA VAL A 287 24.69 17.17 14.36
C VAL A 287 24.61 17.64 12.91
N ASN A 288 23.76 18.60 12.64
CA ASN A 288 23.55 19.16 11.31
C ASN A 288 24.02 20.62 11.29
N LEU A 289 24.85 20.95 10.31
CA LEU A 289 25.38 22.29 10.05
C LEU A 289 24.82 22.79 8.72
N ALA A 290 24.08 23.89 8.74
CA ALA A 290 23.65 24.57 7.52
C ALA A 290 24.77 25.55 7.08
N ILE A 291 25.49 25.21 6.03
CA ILE A 291 26.49 26.07 5.41
C ILE A 291 25.80 26.90 4.34
N SER A 292 25.49 28.16 4.64
CA SER A 292 25.06 29.11 3.61
C SER A 292 26.30 29.67 2.94
N GLY A 293 26.51 29.38 1.66
CA GLY A 293 27.43 30.10 0.80
C GLY A 293 26.91 31.51 0.51
#